data_2427c62e597360c08eaa6a7ffa71dc21
#
_entry.id   2427c62e597360c08eaa6a7ffa71dc21
#
_cell.length_a   1.000
_cell.length_b   1.000
_cell.length_c   1.000
_cell.angle_alpha   90.00
_cell.angle_beta   90.00
_cell.angle_gamma   90.00
#
_symmetry.space_group_name_H-M   'P 1'
#
loop_
_entity.id
_entity.type
_entity.pdbx_description
1 polymer ?
#
loop_
_entity_poly.entity_id
_entity_poly.type
_entity_poly.pdbx_seq_one_letter_code
_entity_poly.pdbx_strand_id
1 'polypeptide(L)' 'MKTLHCSDAGFDCQAVIRETTDEEILNKAAAHALSVHGVAVTPEMAEGIKKLIKEE' A
#
# COMPACT_ATOMS: atom_id res chain seq x y z
N MET A 1 6.21 -3.42 13.52
CA MET A 1 5.69 -3.84 12.19
C MET A 1 5.51 -2.64 11.29
N LYS A 2 5.61 -2.85 10.01
CA LYS A 2 5.32 -1.81 9.03
C LYS A 2 3.82 -1.77 8.77
N THR A 3 3.27 -0.59 8.63
CA THR A 3 1.83 -0.39 8.41
C THR A 3 1.59 0.60 7.29
N LEU A 4 0.67 0.28 6.40
CA LEU A 4 0.24 1.17 5.33
C LEU A 4 -1.27 1.34 5.41
N HIS A 5 -1.70 2.59 5.52
CA HIS A 5 -3.12 2.93 5.47
C HIS A 5 -3.50 3.24 4.03
N CYS A 6 -4.46 2.50 3.49
CA CYS A 6 -4.90 2.67 2.10
C CYS A 6 -5.37 4.09 1.81
N SER A 7 -6.02 4.74 2.77
CA SER A 7 -6.48 6.12 2.61
C SER A 7 -5.34 7.11 2.41
N ASP A 8 -4.16 6.82 2.96
CA ASP A 8 -2.98 7.68 2.77
C ASP A 8 -2.46 7.61 1.34
N ALA A 9 -2.76 6.53 0.63
CA ALA A 9 -2.34 6.37 -0.76
C ALA A 9 -3.28 7.07 -1.75
N GLY A 10 -4.26 7.82 -1.26
CA GLY A 10 -5.18 8.57 -2.11
C GLY A 10 -6.46 7.86 -2.46
N PHE A 11 -6.72 6.70 -1.88
CA PHE A 11 -7.95 5.95 -2.11
C PHE A 11 -8.95 6.21 -0.99
N ASP A 12 -10.23 6.22 -1.34
CA ASP A 12 -11.31 6.33 -0.36
C ASP A 12 -11.56 4.92 0.22
N CYS A 13 -10.71 4.51 1.13
CA CYS A 13 -10.65 3.14 1.62
C CYS A 13 -10.14 3.11 3.05
N GLN A 14 -10.69 2.23 3.88
CA GLN A 14 -10.27 2.09 5.27
C GLN A 14 -9.37 0.89 5.52
N ALA A 15 -8.92 0.22 4.46
CA ALA A 15 -8.06 -0.94 4.60
C ALA A 15 -6.70 -0.56 5.17
N VAL A 16 -6.18 -1.43 6.03
CA VAL A 16 -4.86 -1.26 6.64
C VAL A 16 -4.06 -2.52 6.36
N ILE A 17 -2.84 -2.35 5.86
CA ILE A 17 -1.94 -3.45 5.55
C ILE A 17 -0.81 -3.43 6.57
N ARG A 18 -0.57 -4.56 7.23
CA ARG A 18 0.50 -4.72 8.22
C ARG A 18 1.37 -5.90 7.84
N GLU A 19 2.66 -5.66 7.70
CA GLU A 19 3.63 -6.69 7.39
C GLU A 19 4.97 -6.35 8.04
N THR A 20 5.89 -7.30 8.02
CA THR A 20 7.20 -7.10 8.65
C THR A 20 8.16 -6.30 7.78
N THR A 21 7.96 -6.29 6.46
CA THR A 21 8.85 -5.59 5.54
C THR A 21 8.07 -4.70 4.58
N ASP A 22 8.75 -3.68 4.06
CA ASP A 22 8.18 -2.78 3.06
C ASP A 22 7.80 -3.54 1.79
N GLU A 23 8.63 -4.50 1.39
CA GLU A 23 8.39 -5.29 0.19
C GLU A 23 7.09 -6.07 0.28
N GLU A 24 6.81 -6.69 1.42
CA GLU A 24 5.58 -7.42 1.63
C GLU A 24 4.37 -6.48 1.61
N ILE A 25 4.52 -5.30 2.21
CA ILE A 25 3.46 -4.29 2.17
C ILE A 25 3.18 -3.86 0.74
N LEU A 26 4.23 -3.61 -0.05
CA LEU A 26 4.06 -3.21 -1.45
C LEU A 26 3.36 -4.29 -2.27
N ASN A 27 3.71 -5.56 -2.06
CA ASN A 27 3.07 -6.66 -2.75
C ASN A 27 1.58 -6.74 -2.42
N LYS A 28 1.23 -6.60 -1.15
CA LYS A 28 -0.16 -6.62 -0.73
C LYS A 28 -0.92 -5.39 -1.19
N ALA A 29 -0.28 -4.23 -1.13
CA ALA A 29 -0.89 -2.99 -1.61
C ALA A 29 -1.18 -3.06 -3.10
N ALA A 30 -0.25 -3.62 -3.88
CA ALA A 30 -0.45 -3.77 -5.32
C ALA A 30 -1.62 -4.72 -5.62
N ALA A 31 -1.70 -5.84 -4.92
CA ALA A 31 -2.80 -6.79 -5.08
C ALA A 31 -4.14 -6.15 -4.66
N HIS A 32 -4.14 -5.42 -3.56
CA HIS A 32 -5.32 -4.72 -3.07
C HIS A 32 -5.80 -3.67 -4.08
N ALA A 33 -4.87 -2.85 -4.57
CA ALA A 33 -5.20 -1.80 -5.53
C ALA A 33 -5.79 -2.39 -6.82
N LEU A 34 -5.22 -3.49 -7.29
CA LEU A 34 -5.71 -4.13 -8.51
C LEU A 34 -7.07 -4.78 -8.32
N SER A 35 -7.28 -5.52 -7.23
CA SER A 35 -8.52 -6.27 -7.06
C SER A 35 -9.66 -5.42 -6.50
N VAL A 36 -9.38 -4.43 -5.67
CA VAL A 36 -10.43 -3.61 -5.04
C VAL A 36 -10.68 -2.32 -5.81
N HIS A 37 -9.62 -1.66 -6.24
CA HIS A 37 -9.71 -0.35 -6.90
C HIS A 37 -9.50 -0.40 -8.42
N GLY A 38 -9.11 -1.55 -8.95
CA GLY A 38 -8.86 -1.70 -10.38
C GLY A 38 -7.66 -0.91 -10.89
N VAL A 39 -6.70 -0.60 -10.02
CA VAL A 39 -5.53 0.21 -10.33
C VAL A 39 -4.29 -0.66 -10.35
N ALA A 40 -3.56 -0.65 -11.47
CA ALA A 40 -2.27 -1.32 -11.56
C ALA A 40 -1.18 -0.40 -10.99
N VAL A 41 -0.44 -0.90 -10.01
CA VAL A 41 0.61 -0.11 -9.36
C VAL A 41 1.86 -0.10 -10.24
N THR A 42 2.28 1.10 -10.65
CA THR A 42 3.52 1.30 -11.42
C THR A 42 4.70 1.45 -10.44
N PRO A 43 5.95 1.32 -10.93
CA PRO A 43 7.12 1.57 -10.08
C PRO A 43 7.12 2.95 -9.41
N GLU A 44 6.64 3.96 -10.10
CA GLU A 44 6.54 5.32 -9.53
C GLU A 44 5.53 5.36 -8.38
N MET A 45 4.41 4.68 -8.55
CA MET A 45 3.41 4.57 -7.50
C MET A 45 3.95 3.79 -6.31
N ALA A 46 4.70 2.73 -6.57
CA ALA A 46 5.31 1.93 -5.51
C ALA A 46 6.27 2.77 -4.67
N GLU A 47 7.05 3.64 -5.29
CA GLU A 47 7.94 4.55 -4.59
C GLU A 47 7.16 5.51 -3.69
N GLY A 48 6.05 6.06 -4.19
CA GLY A 48 5.18 6.92 -3.41
C GLY A 48 4.55 6.19 -2.24
N ILE A 49 4.06 4.98 -2.46
CA ILE A 49 3.45 4.15 -1.42
C ILE A 49 4.47 3.83 -0.34
N LYS A 50 5.71 3.52 -0.74
CA LYS A 50 6.77 3.20 0.19
C LYS A 50 7.01 4.31 1.21
N LYS A 51 6.88 5.57 0.78
CA LYS A 51 7.05 6.72 1.67
C LYS A 51 5.90 6.87 2.66
N LEU A 52 4.77 6.24 2.40
CA LEU A 52 3.60 6.29 3.27
C LEU A 52 3.59 5.21 4.33
N ILE A 53 4.48 4.23 4.20
CA ILE A 53 4.59 3.13 5.16
C ILE A 53 5.10 3.67 6.49
N LYS A 54 4.42 3.31 7.56
CA LYS A 54 4.76 3.75 8.90
C LYS A 54 5.21 2.58 9.77
N GLU A 55 6.06 2.88 10.72
CA GLU A 55 6.46 1.92 11.74
C GLU A 55 5.49 2.04 12.91
N GLU A 56 4.62 1.05 13.05
CA GLU A 56 3.60 1.07 14.11
C GLU A 56 3.60 -0.20 14.95
#